data_72ee25611daf86edfbb62dcec32765e5
#
_entry.id   72ee25611daf86edfbb62dcec32765e5
#
_cell.length_a   1.000
_cell.length_b   1.000
_cell.length_c   1.000
_cell.angle_alpha   90.00
_cell.angle_beta   90.00
_cell.angle_gamma   90.00
#
_symmetry.space_group_name_H-M   'P 1'
#
loop_
_entity.id
_entity.type
_entity.pdbx_description
1 polymer ?
#
loop_
_entity_poly.entity_id
_entity_poly.type
_entity_poly.pdbx_seq_one_letter_code
_entity_poly.pdbx_strand_id
1 'polypeptide(L)'
;TGLLSQIATDQVHPAVSIKAENVDVPGGQLIAVTVLEGINKPYKDNKGIVWVKNGANKRRIVDNAEIAEMMSDSGTFRQDEALIPGATIADLDMNVVKTYLTKRFEASYKSKDLTYEQIQDASADELVSLAASGMTVERLLKNFGLIRSDGGITYAAMLLFGRHPWRWLPTATVKCVSFIGNSLGGTEFRDKMDDLDADGG
;
A
#
# COMPACT_ATOMS: atom_id res chain seq x y z
N THR A 1 -34.76 4.34 19.55
CA THR A 1 -33.65 3.63 18.86
C THR A 1 -33.77 3.68 17.34
N GLY A 2 -35.00 3.55 16.75
CA GLY A 2 -35.20 3.53 15.29
C GLY A 2 -34.66 4.76 14.55
N LEU A 3 -34.91 5.96 15.06
CA LEU A 3 -34.39 7.20 14.48
C LEU A 3 -32.86 7.25 14.40
N LEU A 4 -32.17 6.77 15.43
CA LEU A 4 -30.71 6.74 15.43
C LEU A 4 -30.14 5.77 14.39
N SER A 5 -30.75 4.61 14.24
CA SER A 5 -30.38 3.66 13.19
C SER A 5 -30.61 4.24 11.79
N GLN A 6 -31.74 4.94 11.59
CA GLN A 6 -32.03 5.62 10.32
C GLN A 6 -31.00 6.72 10.02
N ILE A 7 -30.62 7.55 11.00
CA ILE A 7 -29.56 8.56 10.82
C ILE A 7 -28.24 7.90 10.42
N ALA A 8 -27.85 6.81 11.08
CA ALA A 8 -26.60 6.11 10.81
C ALA A 8 -26.55 5.48 9.41
N THR A 9 -27.71 5.10 8.87
CA THR A 9 -27.83 4.50 7.53
C THR A 9 -27.98 5.56 6.43
N ASP A 10 -28.84 6.57 6.66
CA ASP A 10 -29.27 7.47 5.59
C ASP A 10 -28.46 8.78 5.54
N GLN A 11 -27.87 9.20 6.65
CA GLN A 11 -27.16 10.49 6.75
C GLN A 11 -25.65 10.36 6.92
N VAL A 12 -25.13 9.14 6.94
CA VAL A 12 -23.68 8.87 7.01
C VAL A 12 -23.28 7.98 5.84
N HIS A 13 -22.26 8.39 5.10
CA HIS A 13 -21.78 7.68 3.91
C HIS A 13 -20.28 7.38 4.02
N PRO A 14 -19.85 6.10 3.91
CA PRO A 14 -20.69 4.89 3.88
C PRO A 14 -21.55 4.74 5.13
N ALA A 15 -22.63 3.93 5.06
CA ALA A 15 -23.51 3.68 6.22
C ALA A 15 -22.70 3.10 7.41
N VAL A 16 -23.08 3.49 8.62
CA VAL A 16 -22.43 3.05 9.87
C VAL A 16 -23.36 2.14 10.64
N SER A 17 -22.84 1.01 11.09
CA SER A 17 -23.56 0.13 12.00
C SER A 17 -23.45 0.66 13.43
N ILE A 18 -24.59 0.82 14.08
CA ILE A 18 -24.67 1.24 15.49
C ILE A 18 -25.41 0.18 16.31
N LYS A 19 -25.06 0.08 17.59
CA LYS A 19 -25.85 -0.62 18.60
C LYS A 19 -26.43 0.43 19.54
N ALA A 20 -27.74 0.51 19.61
CA ALA A 20 -28.44 1.43 20.51
C ALA A 20 -29.24 0.63 21.54
N GLU A 21 -29.06 0.92 22.81
CA GLU A 21 -29.73 0.25 23.90
C GLU A 21 -30.23 1.26 24.94
N ASN A 22 -31.37 0.97 25.57
CA ASN A 22 -31.89 1.76 26.67
C ASN A 22 -31.21 1.29 27.97
N VAL A 23 -30.74 2.24 28.74
CA VAL A 23 -30.09 2.00 30.03
C VAL A 23 -30.87 2.74 31.11
N ASP A 24 -31.35 2.00 32.10
CA ASP A 24 -32.01 2.57 33.26
C ASP A 24 -30.99 3.18 34.23
N VAL A 25 -31.23 4.41 34.63
CA VAL A 25 -30.39 5.13 35.58
C VAL A 25 -31.23 5.75 36.69
N PRO A 26 -30.69 6.05 37.85
CA PRO A 26 -31.41 6.80 38.89
C PRO A 26 -31.92 8.13 38.32
N GLY A 27 -33.23 8.27 38.21
CA GLY A 27 -33.89 9.49 37.70
C GLY A 27 -34.37 9.42 36.25
N GLY A 28 -34.25 8.27 35.54
CA GLY A 28 -34.80 8.12 34.20
C GLY A 28 -34.11 7.05 33.34
N GLN A 29 -34.32 7.17 32.03
CA GLN A 29 -33.68 6.29 31.03
C GLN A 29 -32.73 7.08 30.14
N LEU A 30 -31.60 6.47 29.80
CA LEU A 30 -30.66 6.97 28.80
C LEU A 30 -30.64 6.02 27.62
N ILE A 31 -30.30 6.56 26.44
CA ILE A 31 -29.99 5.76 25.27
C ILE A 31 -28.46 5.71 25.12
N ALA A 32 -27.89 4.53 25.31
CA ALA A 32 -26.49 4.29 25.01
C ALA A 32 -26.34 3.90 23.54
N VAL A 33 -25.44 4.58 22.83
CA VAL A 33 -25.15 4.28 21.42
C VAL A 33 -23.70 3.89 21.30
N THR A 34 -23.46 2.66 20.87
CA THR A 34 -22.12 2.16 20.57
C THR A 34 -21.91 2.22 19.05
N VAL A 35 -20.86 2.90 18.65
CA VAL A 35 -20.39 2.98 17.26
C VAL A 35 -19.03 2.29 17.19
N LEU A 36 -18.97 1.18 16.46
CA LEU A 36 -17.72 0.47 16.25
C LEU A 36 -16.87 1.20 15.22
N GLU A 37 -15.57 1.11 15.36
CA GLU A 37 -14.64 1.63 14.38
C GLU A 37 -14.84 0.92 13.05
N GLY A 38 -15.13 1.69 12.00
CA GLY A 38 -15.36 1.16 10.67
C GLY A 38 -14.10 1.16 9.83
N ILE A 39 -14.06 0.25 8.87
CA ILE A 39 -12.94 0.07 7.94
C ILE A 39 -13.03 0.95 6.70
N ASN A 40 -14.20 1.52 6.41
CA ASN A 40 -14.45 2.28 5.17
C ASN A 40 -14.31 3.80 5.40
N LYS A 41 -13.26 4.23 6.10
CA LYS A 41 -12.99 5.66 6.32
C LYS A 41 -12.52 6.34 5.01
N PRO A 42 -12.78 7.66 4.87
CA PRO A 42 -13.51 8.55 5.78
C PRO A 42 -15.03 8.46 5.62
N TYR A 43 -15.73 8.63 6.72
CA TYR A 43 -17.18 8.78 6.71
C TYR A 43 -17.57 10.24 6.45
N LYS A 44 -18.62 10.43 5.61
CA LYS A 44 -19.11 11.74 5.20
C LYS A 44 -20.56 11.92 5.67
N ASP A 45 -20.94 13.12 5.97
CA ASP A 45 -22.36 13.45 6.17
C ASP A 45 -23.11 13.53 4.82
N ASN A 46 -24.41 13.76 4.86
CA ASN A 46 -25.27 13.90 3.67
C ASN A 46 -24.94 15.10 2.78
N LYS A 47 -24.01 15.98 3.22
CA LYS A 47 -23.46 17.09 2.43
C LYS A 47 -22.07 16.78 1.88
N GLY A 48 -21.57 15.56 2.08
CA GLY A 48 -20.25 15.12 1.64
C GLY A 48 -19.09 15.62 2.51
N ILE A 49 -19.38 16.15 3.71
CA ILE A 49 -18.37 16.72 4.61
C ILE A 49 -17.83 15.61 5.51
N VAL A 50 -16.50 15.53 5.62
CA VAL A 50 -15.81 14.70 6.60
C VAL A 50 -15.61 15.46 7.89
N TRP A 51 -16.03 14.86 9.00
CA TRP A 51 -15.89 15.43 10.34
C TRP A 51 -14.95 14.59 11.17
N VAL A 52 -14.02 15.24 11.89
CA VAL A 52 -13.20 14.60 12.91
C VAL A 52 -13.47 15.21 14.26
N LYS A 53 -13.37 14.39 15.29
CA LYS A 53 -13.51 14.80 16.67
C LYS A 53 -12.13 14.79 17.34
N ASN A 54 -11.77 15.92 17.96
CA ASN A 54 -10.58 16.02 18.79
C ASN A 54 -11.02 16.45 20.19
N GLY A 55 -11.08 15.50 21.11
CA GLY A 55 -11.66 15.70 22.43
C GLY A 55 -13.13 16.11 22.36
N ALA A 56 -13.50 17.25 22.97
CA ALA A 56 -14.84 17.80 22.96
C ALA A 56 -15.20 18.54 21.65
N ASN A 57 -14.19 18.95 20.87
CA ASN A 57 -14.38 19.74 19.66
C ASN A 57 -14.52 18.85 18.43
N LYS A 58 -15.36 19.29 17.48
CA LYS A 58 -15.42 18.71 16.14
C LYS A 58 -14.97 19.74 15.11
N ARG A 59 -14.27 19.30 14.08
CA ARG A 59 -13.91 20.12 12.94
C ARG A 59 -14.19 19.38 11.64
N ARG A 60 -14.45 20.13 10.60
CA ARG A 60 -14.50 19.58 9.24
C ARG A 60 -13.08 19.44 8.70
N ILE A 61 -12.84 18.40 7.93
CA ILE A 61 -11.61 18.28 7.15
C ILE A 61 -11.85 18.99 5.82
N VAL A 62 -10.90 19.84 5.46
CA VAL A 62 -10.91 20.60 4.19
C VAL A 62 -9.73 20.20 3.34
N ASP A 63 -8.64 19.74 3.97
CA ASP A 63 -7.41 19.35 3.29
C ASP A 63 -7.55 17.95 2.65
N ASN A 64 -7.30 17.88 1.34
CA ASN A 64 -7.31 16.62 0.60
C ASN A 64 -6.19 15.67 1.05
N ALA A 65 -5.05 16.19 1.52
CA ALA A 65 -3.97 15.36 2.03
C ALA A 65 -4.39 14.61 3.31
N GLU A 66 -5.09 15.28 4.23
CA GLU A 66 -5.62 14.65 5.44
C GLU A 66 -6.70 13.59 5.11
N ILE A 67 -7.51 13.83 4.09
CA ILE A 67 -8.48 12.83 3.59
C ILE A 67 -7.76 11.61 3.02
N ALA A 68 -6.72 11.84 2.22
CA ALA A 68 -5.92 10.76 1.63
C ALA A 68 -5.20 9.91 2.69
N GLU A 69 -4.67 10.55 3.75
CA GLU A 69 -4.07 9.88 4.90
C GLU A 69 -5.10 8.97 5.60
N MET A 70 -6.31 9.48 5.89
CA MET A 70 -7.38 8.67 6.48
C MET A 70 -7.78 7.48 5.60
N MET A 71 -7.80 7.65 4.28
CA MET A 71 -8.09 6.56 3.34
C MET A 71 -6.98 5.52 3.31
N SER A 72 -5.73 5.96 3.40
CA SER A 72 -4.55 5.08 3.47
C SER A 72 -4.56 4.27 4.76
N ASP A 73 -4.74 4.93 5.90
CA ASP A 73 -4.75 4.29 7.23
C ASP A 73 -5.88 3.26 7.38
N SER A 74 -7.01 3.51 6.74
CA SER A 74 -8.13 2.55 6.73
C SER A 74 -7.96 1.40 5.73
N GLY A 75 -6.89 1.41 4.91
CA GLY A 75 -6.69 0.45 3.83
C GLY A 75 -7.69 0.61 2.66
N THR A 76 -8.52 1.66 2.68
CA THR A 76 -9.50 1.94 1.61
C THR A 76 -8.79 2.43 0.35
N PHE A 77 -7.65 3.08 0.51
CA PHE A 77 -6.80 3.53 -0.58
C PHE A 77 -5.40 2.91 -0.44
N ARG A 78 -5.01 2.15 -1.43
CA ARG A 78 -3.69 1.52 -1.52
C ARG A 78 -2.89 2.25 -2.58
N GLN A 79 -2.02 3.14 -2.13
CA GLN A 79 -1.21 3.94 -3.03
C GLN A 79 -0.21 3.10 -3.82
N ASP A 80 0.25 2.00 -3.25
CA ASP A 80 1.12 1.03 -3.90
C ASP A 80 0.47 0.34 -5.11
N GLU A 81 -0.86 0.17 -5.08
CA GLU A 81 -1.65 -0.38 -6.19
C GLU A 81 -2.11 0.69 -7.21
N ALA A 82 -1.89 1.97 -6.93
CA ALA A 82 -2.21 3.03 -7.87
C ALA A 82 -1.31 2.97 -9.12
N LEU A 83 -1.82 3.43 -10.26
CA LEU A 83 -1.06 3.43 -11.53
C LEU A 83 -0.16 4.65 -11.65
N ILE A 84 0.99 4.44 -12.26
CA ILE A 84 1.86 5.53 -12.70
C ILE A 84 1.49 5.89 -14.14
N PRO A 85 0.99 7.10 -14.39
CA PRO A 85 0.59 7.50 -15.74
C PRO A 85 1.75 7.43 -16.72
N GLY A 86 1.57 6.71 -17.84
CA GLY A 86 2.54 6.59 -18.91
C GLY A 86 3.65 5.57 -18.70
N ALA A 87 3.75 4.95 -17.50
CA ALA A 87 4.71 3.87 -17.26
C ALA A 87 4.25 2.56 -17.90
N THR A 88 5.20 1.81 -18.44
CA THR A 88 4.99 0.54 -19.15
C THR A 88 5.94 -0.53 -18.63
N ILE A 89 5.75 -1.78 -19.03
CA ILE A 89 6.65 -2.89 -18.68
C ILE A 89 8.11 -2.66 -19.13
N ALA A 90 8.32 -1.83 -20.19
CA ALA A 90 9.66 -1.49 -20.66
C ALA A 90 10.45 -0.62 -19.67
N ASP A 91 9.77 0.02 -18.72
CA ASP A 91 10.39 0.83 -17.67
C ASP A 91 10.85 -0.02 -16.47
N LEU A 92 10.53 -1.33 -16.48
CA LEU A 92 10.99 -2.27 -15.47
C LEU A 92 12.35 -2.87 -15.86
N ASP A 93 13.20 -3.13 -14.86
CA ASP A 93 14.48 -3.82 -15.03
C ASP A 93 14.27 -5.33 -14.95
N MET A 94 14.41 -6.00 -16.10
CA MET A 94 14.24 -7.45 -16.17
C MET A 94 15.35 -8.22 -15.45
N ASN A 95 16.51 -7.63 -15.17
CA ASN A 95 17.56 -8.26 -14.37
C ASN A 95 17.17 -8.29 -12.88
N VAL A 96 16.55 -7.22 -12.38
CA VAL A 96 16.01 -7.18 -11.02
C VAL A 96 14.85 -8.16 -10.88
N VAL A 97 13.94 -8.20 -11.87
CA VAL A 97 12.87 -9.20 -11.94
C VAL A 97 13.45 -10.62 -11.91
N LYS A 98 14.47 -10.90 -12.75
CA LYS A 98 15.14 -12.19 -12.79
C LYS A 98 15.74 -12.58 -11.44
N THR A 99 16.43 -11.65 -10.78
CA THR A 99 17.01 -11.88 -9.44
C THR A 99 15.92 -12.24 -8.42
N TYR A 100 14.79 -11.55 -8.46
CA TYR A 100 13.65 -11.88 -7.62
C TYR A 100 13.10 -13.29 -7.93
N LEU A 101 12.90 -13.61 -9.20
CA LEU A 101 12.35 -14.90 -9.65
C LEU A 101 13.27 -16.06 -9.23
N THR A 102 14.59 -15.90 -9.36
CA THR A 102 15.57 -16.91 -8.94
C THR A 102 15.39 -17.27 -7.47
N LYS A 103 15.25 -16.27 -6.60
CA LYS A 103 15.00 -16.48 -5.17
C LYS A 103 13.60 -17.03 -4.90
N ARG A 104 12.59 -16.51 -5.57
CA ARG A 104 11.19 -16.87 -5.36
C ARG A 104 10.85 -18.30 -5.71
N PHE A 105 11.46 -18.80 -6.77
CA PHE A 105 11.22 -20.15 -7.30
C PHE A 105 12.38 -21.13 -7.08
N GLU A 106 13.31 -20.83 -6.19
CA GLU A 106 14.49 -21.64 -5.91
C GLU A 106 14.15 -23.11 -5.64
N ALA A 107 13.13 -23.38 -4.83
CA ALA A 107 12.68 -24.74 -4.53
C ALA A 107 12.17 -25.49 -5.78
N SER A 108 11.48 -24.77 -6.69
CA SER A 108 11.01 -25.36 -7.95
C SER A 108 12.15 -25.67 -8.89
N TYR A 109 13.17 -24.83 -8.96
CA TYR A 109 14.35 -25.07 -9.80
C TYR A 109 15.19 -26.24 -9.27
N LYS A 110 15.36 -26.32 -7.94
CA LYS A 110 16.02 -27.47 -7.30
C LYS A 110 15.29 -28.78 -7.55
N SER A 111 13.97 -28.79 -7.53
CA SER A 111 13.17 -30.01 -7.81
C SER A 111 13.26 -30.48 -9.26
N LYS A 112 13.74 -29.63 -10.16
CA LYS A 112 13.97 -29.92 -11.59
C LYS A 112 15.43 -30.13 -11.94
N ASP A 113 16.29 -30.23 -10.92
CA ASP A 113 17.75 -30.43 -11.05
C ASP A 113 18.44 -29.39 -11.94
N LEU A 114 17.93 -28.13 -11.94
CA LEU A 114 18.54 -27.04 -12.70
C LEU A 114 19.85 -26.61 -12.03
N THR A 115 20.90 -26.50 -12.85
CA THR A 115 22.21 -26.02 -12.38
C THR A 115 22.20 -24.50 -12.22
N TYR A 116 23.13 -23.97 -11.42
CA TYR A 116 23.32 -22.54 -11.25
C TYR A 116 23.57 -21.83 -12.59
N GLU A 117 24.38 -22.40 -13.47
CA GLU A 117 24.66 -21.85 -14.80
C GLU A 117 23.42 -21.76 -15.65
N GLN A 118 22.61 -22.83 -15.71
CA GLN A 118 21.33 -22.82 -16.43
C GLN A 118 20.39 -21.72 -15.95
N ILE A 119 20.35 -21.46 -14.63
CA ILE A 119 19.53 -20.39 -14.05
C ILE A 119 20.11 -19.02 -14.41
N GLN A 120 21.43 -18.87 -14.42
CA GLN A 120 22.09 -17.62 -14.76
C GLN A 120 21.95 -17.25 -16.25
N ASP A 121 21.97 -18.23 -17.14
CA ASP A 121 21.86 -18.00 -18.58
C ASP A 121 20.42 -17.81 -19.05
N ALA A 122 19.44 -18.35 -18.31
CA ALA A 122 18.03 -18.22 -18.66
C ALA A 122 17.53 -16.80 -18.56
N SER A 123 16.66 -16.39 -19.47
CA SER A 123 15.89 -15.14 -19.38
C SER A 123 14.84 -15.19 -18.27
N ALA A 124 14.30 -14.03 -17.89
CA ALA A 124 13.25 -13.97 -16.88
C ALA A 124 11.98 -14.77 -17.30
N ASP A 125 11.60 -14.72 -18.59
CA ASP A 125 10.46 -15.49 -19.11
C ASP A 125 10.71 -17.00 -19.11
N GLU A 126 11.93 -17.44 -19.44
CA GLU A 126 12.31 -18.85 -19.35
C GLU A 126 12.25 -19.34 -17.90
N LEU A 127 12.78 -18.57 -16.94
CA LEU A 127 12.73 -18.91 -15.52
C LEU A 127 11.28 -19.05 -15.03
N VAL A 128 10.41 -18.14 -15.39
CA VAL A 128 8.99 -18.23 -15.03
C VAL A 128 8.33 -19.45 -15.67
N SER A 129 8.58 -19.72 -16.95
CA SER A 129 8.06 -20.88 -17.65
C SER A 129 8.55 -22.19 -17.06
N LEU A 130 9.81 -22.25 -16.63
CA LEU A 130 10.39 -23.39 -15.92
C LEU A 130 9.72 -23.60 -14.55
N ALA A 131 9.37 -22.54 -13.83
CA ALA A 131 8.70 -22.64 -12.54
C ALA A 131 7.21 -23.02 -12.69
N ALA A 132 6.53 -22.42 -13.67
CA ALA A 132 5.11 -22.60 -13.92
C ALA A 132 4.85 -22.63 -15.44
N SER A 133 4.62 -23.83 -15.98
CA SER A 133 4.44 -24.03 -17.41
C SER A 133 3.37 -23.10 -18.02
N GLY A 134 3.70 -22.44 -19.13
CA GLY A 134 2.83 -21.50 -19.83
C GLY A 134 2.67 -20.13 -19.14
N MET A 135 3.45 -19.84 -18.11
CA MET A 135 3.49 -18.55 -17.46
C MET A 135 4.54 -17.65 -18.11
N THR A 136 4.21 -16.38 -18.31
CA THR A 136 5.14 -15.31 -18.69
C THR A 136 5.38 -14.36 -17.53
N VAL A 137 6.48 -13.59 -17.58
CA VAL A 137 6.76 -12.54 -16.58
C VAL A 137 5.60 -11.56 -16.47
N GLU A 138 5.08 -11.07 -17.58
CA GLU A 138 3.97 -10.13 -17.59
C GLU A 138 2.72 -10.70 -16.90
N ARG A 139 2.38 -11.95 -17.21
CA ARG A 139 1.24 -12.63 -16.57
C ARG A 139 1.44 -12.83 -15.08
N LEU A 140 2.68 -13.17 -14.68
CA LEU A 140 3.03 -13.31 -13.28
C LEU A 140 2.90 -11.98 -12.53
N LEU A 141 3.45 -10.90 -13.09
CA LEU A 141 3.36 -9.57 -12.50
C LEU A 141 1.90 -9.06 -12.45
N LYS A 142 1.06 -9.41 -13.44
CA LYS A 142 -0.40 -9.18 -13.39
C LYS A 142 -1.05 -9.94 -12.23
N ASN A 143 -0.69 -11.21 -12.04
CA ASN A 143 -1.22 -12.02 -10.93
C ASN A 143 -0.80 -11.48 -9.55
N PHE A 144 0.32 -10.79 -9.46
CA PHE A 144 0.77 -10.11 -8.25
C PHE A 144 0.14 -8.71 -8.07
N GLY A 145 -0.68 -8.25 -9.00
CA GLY A 145 -1.26 -6.90 -8.96
C GLY A 145 -0.26 -5.78 -9.24
N LEU A 146 0.93 -6.11 -9.77
CA LEU A 146 1.98 -5.16 -10.10
C LEU A 146 1.79 -4.52 -11.48
N ILE A 147 1.12 -5.23 -12.37
CA ILE A 147 0.68 -4.74 -13.68
C ILE A 147 -0.83 -4.93 -13.78
N ARG A 148 -1.55 -3.92 -14.22
CA ARG A 148 -2.99 -4.02 -14.46
C ARG A 148 -3.30 -4.73 -15.79
N SER A 149 -4.56 -5.11 -15.95
CA SER A 149 -5.04 -5.78 -17.18
C SER A 149 -4.81 -4.96 -18.44
N ASP A 150 -4.87 -3.64 -18.34
CA ASP A 150 -4.59 -2.67 -19.41
C ASP A 150 -3.10 -2.44 -19.70
N GLY A 151 -2.21 -3.09 -18.94
CA GLY A 151 -0.75 -2.96 -19.06
C GLY A 151 -0.15 -1.84 -18.21
N GLY A 152 -0.96 -1.10 -17.45
CA GLY A 152 -0.50 -0.03 -16.58
C GLY A 152 0.36 -0.55 -15.42
N ILE A 153 1.42 0.17 -15.09
CA ILE A 153 2.38 -0.16 -14.04
C ILE A 153 1.97 0.50 -12.72
N THR A 154 1.96 -0.27 -11.63
CA THR A 154 1.66 0.25 -10.30
C THR A 154 2.90 0.89 -9.63
N TYR A 155 2.65 1.72 -8.60
CA TYR A 155 3.73 2.27 -7.77
C TYR A 155 4.59 1.14 -7.16
N ALA A 156 3.96 0.06 -6.68
CA ALA A 156 4.69 -1.10 -6.15
C ALA A 156 5.62 -1.72 -7.19
N ALA A 157 5.16 -1.91 -8.43
CA ALA A 157 5.98 -2.48 -9.49
C ALA A 157 7.20 -1.59 -9.82
N MET A 158 6.98 -0.27 -9.87
CA MET A 158 8.04 0.69 -10.14
C MET A 158 9.08 0.74 -9.02
N LEU A 159 8.65 0.73 -7.77
CA LEU A 159 9.56 0.73 -6.62
C LEU A 159 10.37 -0.56 -6.50
N LEU A 160 9.76 -1.71 -6.84
CA LEU A 160 10.42 -3.02 -6.72
C LEU A 160 11.31 -3.34 -7.92
N PHE A 161 10.89 -2.95 -9.11
CA PHE A 161 11.48 -3.42 -10.36
C PHE A 161 11.76 -2.32 -11.38
N GLY A 162 11.51 -1.05 -11.05
CA GLY A 162 11.76 0.06 -11.97
C GLY A 162 13.24 0.22 -12.30
N ARG A 163 13.56 0.49 -13.57
CA ARG A 163 14.93 0.78 -14.00
C ARG A 163 15.42 2.12 -13.47
N HIS A 164 14.53 3.12 -13.43
CA HIS A 164 14.81 4.47 -12.93
C HIS A 164 13.61 4.98 -12.13
N PRO A 165 13.34 4.43 -10.92
CA PRO A 165 12.14 4.75 -10.16
C PRO A 165 12.03 6.25 -9.81
N TRP A 166 13.14 6.95 -9.58
CA TRP A 166 13.15 8.38 -9.26
C TRP A 166 12.59 9.29 -10.38
N ARG A 167 12.65 8.84 -11.64
CA ARG A 167 12.04 9.59 -12.75
C ARG A 167 10.52 9.66 -12.64
N TRP A 168 9.94 8.63 -12.07
CA TRP A 168 8.50 8.48 -11.89
C TRP A 168 8.04 8.89 -10.50
N LEU A 169 8.89 8.70 -9.52
CA LEU A 169 8.63 8.87 -8.09
C LEU A 169 9.73 9.73 -7.44
N PRO A 170 9.83 11.03 -7.75
CA PRO A 170 10.94 11.87 -7.28
C PRO A 170 11.05 12.00 -5.76
N THR A 171 9.95 11.73 -5.04
CA THR A 171 9.91 11.78 -3.57
C THR A 171 10.17 10.43 -2.89
N ALA A 172 10.19 9.33 -3.65
CA ALA A 172 10.43 7.99 -3.13
C ALA A 172 11.94 7.71 -3.04
N THR A 173 12.61 8.41 -2.14
CA THR A 173 14.05 8.25 -1.87
C THR A 173 14.29 7.55 -0.54
N VAL A 174 15.36 6.75 -0.47
CA VAL A 174 15.81 6.12 0.77
C VAL A 174 17.05 6.84 1.27
N LYS A 175 16.99 7.38 2.49
CA LYS A 175 18.12 8.02 3.16
C LYS A 175 18.68 7.09 4.21
N CYS A 176 19.94 6.73 4.06
CA CYS A 176 20.64 5.89 5.02
C CYS A 176 21.66 6.70 5.80
N VAL A 177 21.64 6.58 7.13
CA VAL A 177 22.59 7.24 8.02
C VAL A 177 23.17 6.21 8.98
N SER A 178 24.50 6.13 9.05
CA SER A 178 25.22 5.34 10.04
C SER A 178 25.73 6.22 11.15
N PHE A 179 25.17 6.08 12.35
CA PHE A 179 25.57 6.86 13.52
C PHE A 179 26.81 6.29 14.21
N ILE A 180 27.58 7.14 14.87
CA ILE A 180 28.63 6.74 15.79
C ILE A 180 27.97 6.50 17.16
N GLY A 181 27.98 5.23 17.62
CA GLY A 181 27.34 4.83 18.87
C GLY A 181 25.94 4.24 18.71
N ASN A 182 25.21 4.11 19.82
CA ASN A 182 23.91 3.40 19.88
C ASN A 182 22.72 4.34 20.10
N SER A 183 22.89 5.65 19.87
CA SER A 183 21.83 6.66 20.07
C SER A 183 21.50 7.38 18.78
N LEU A 184 20.21 7.48 18.47
CA LEU A 184 19.68 8.25 17.32
C LEU A 184 19.73 9.78 17.55
N GLY A 185 20.02 10.24 18.77
CA GLY A 185 20.11 11.66 19.13
C GLY A 185 21.49 12.29 18.95
N GLY A 186 22.48 11.54 18.48
CA GLY A 186 23.83 12.06 18.21
C GLY A 186 23.85 12.91 16.94
N THR A 187 24.60 14.01 16.98
CA THR A 187 24.85 14.85 15.80
C THR A 187 26.00 14.33 14.94
N GLU A 188 26.74 13.34 15.44
CA GLU A 188 27.87 12.74 14.75
C GLU A 188 27.46 11.44 14.06
N PHE A 189 27.70 11.37 12.77
CA PHE A 189 27.46 10.15 11.98
C PHE A 189 28.74 9.74 11.27
N ARG A 190 28.88 8.41 11.12
CA ARG A 190 30.04 7.80 10.44
C ARG A 190 29.95 7.98 8.95
N ASP A 191 28.74 7.85 8.43
CA ASP A 191 28.45 7.94 7.01
C ASP A 191 27.01 8.35 6.79
N LYS A 192 26.76 9.10 5.72
CA LYS A 192 25.43 9.57 5.34
C LYS A 192 25.29 9.41 3.83
N MET A 193 24.31 8.64 3.42
CA MET A 193 23.94 8.49 2.03
C MET A 193 22.55 9.10 1.83
N ASP A 194 22.54 10.24 1.17
CA ASP A 194 21.31 10.89 0.70
C ASP A 194 21.10 10.43 -0.74
N ASP A 195 19.96 9.83 -1.03
CA ASP A 195 19.59 9.27 -2.32
C ASP A 195 20.39 8.02 -2.74
N LEU A 196 19.88 6.84 -2.36
CA LEU A 196 20.28 5.59 -3.00
C LEU A 196 19.65 5.56 -4.40
N ASP A 197 20.44 5.96 -5.39
CA ASP A 197 20.11 5.69 -6.77
C ASP A 197 20.13 4.18 -7.00
N ALA A 198 19.13 3.66 -7.70
CA ALA A 198 19.04 2.23 -8.00
C ALA A 198 20.24 1.72 -8.85
N ASP A 199 21.07 2.61 -9.36
CA ASP A 199 22.27 2.27 -10.14
C ASP A 199 23.50 1.97 -9.26
N GLY A 200 23.32 1.90 -7.94
CA GLY A 200 24.33 1.41 -6.99
C GLY A 200 25.73 1.96 -7.27
N GLY A 201 25.95 3.22 -6.95
CA GLY A 201 27.29 3.76 -6.94
C GLY A 201 28.14 3.10 -5.85
#